data_ef0d240a6efa765bf108ff2966d4ed76
#
_entry.id   ef0d240a6efa765bf108ff2966d4ed76
#
_cell.length_a   1.000
_cell.length_b   1.000
_cell.length_c   1.000
_cell.angle_alpha   90.00
_cell.angle_beta   90.00
_cell.angle_gamma   90.00
#
_symmetry.space_group_name_H-M   'P 1'
#
loop_
_entity.id
_entity.type
_entity.pdbx_description
1 polymer ?
#
loop_
_entity_poly.entity_id
_entity_poly.type
_entity_poly.pdbx_seq_one_letter_code
_entity_poly.pdbx_strand_id
1 'polypeptide(L)'
;MEEKNVSVKRRAYVGLMKCLMWLSAGLTCLLVLFLIGYVLYKGLPNITWELLSTSPSYLADSIGILPDLMNTLYIVIATILIVVPLGVGAAIYLTEYASNKRVVNAIEYAAETLSGIPSIIYGLVGMLFLCRFCKMGTSLMAGALTLVIMNLPTVMRTTQESLKTVPQSYREGAFGLGAGKWRVIRTVVLPGCTDGVITGCILAVGRILGESAALLFTAGLAHTLHGFFSGLGSSGATLTIALYVYAKERGEFEVAFAIAAILMLLTLIINLSADLVARYFRRKKEL
;
A
#
# COMPACT_ATOMS: atom_id res chain seq x y z
N MET A 1 31.86 -35.11 15.86
CA MET A 1 31.90 -35.60 14.46
C MET A 1 31.02 -36.84 14.38
N GLU A 2 29.75 -36.66 14.01
CA GLU A 2 28.85 -37.76 13.64
C GLU A 2 28.20 -37.36 12.31
N GLU A 3 28.82 -37.77 11.19
CA GLU A 3 28.11 -37.80 9.92
C GLU A 3 27.03 -38.87 10.02
N LYS A 4 25.81 -38.45 10.39
CA LYS A 4 24.64 -39.31 10.36
C LYS A 4 24.47 -39.86 8.93
N ASN A 5 24.63 -41.16 8.77
CA ASN A 5 24.30 -41.96 7.58
C ASN A 5 22.82 -41.70 7.19
N VAL A 6 22.61 -40.64 6.40
CA VAL A 6 21.30 -40.32 5.87
C VAL A 6 20.95 -41.36 4.81
N SER A 7 19.90 -42.16 5.08
CA SER A 7 19.47 -43.24 4.18
C SER A 7 19.26 -42.72 2.75
N VAL A 8 19.61 -43.50 1.72
CA VAL A 8 19.48 -43.15 0.30
C VAL A 8 18.06 -42.66 -0.02
N LYS A 9 17.03 -43.30 0.57
CA LYS A 9 15.62 -42.87 0.46
C LYS A 9 15.37 -41.42 0.96
N ARG A 10 16.02 -41.03 2.05
CA ARG A 10 15.89 -39.67 2.60
C ARG A 10 16.59 -38.63 1.72
N ARG A 11 17.74 -38.97 1.14
CA ARG A 11 18.46 -38.11 0.17
C ARG A 11 17.64 -37.93 -1.12
N ALA A 12 17.04 -39.00 -1.64
CA ALA A 12 16.15 -38.93 -2.79
C ALA A 12 14.91 -38.09 -2.52
N TYR A 13 14.26 -38.28 -1.37
CA TYR A 13 13.11 -37.47 -0.95
C TYR A 13 13.47 -35.99 -0.81
N VAL A 14 14.55 -35.63 -0.14
CA VAL A 14 15.03 -34.26 -0.01
C VAL A 14 15.39 -33.67 -1.38
N GLY A 15 16.01 -34.46 -2.27
CA GLY A 15 16.29 -34.04 -3.64
C GLY A 15 15.01 -33.71 -4.43
N LEU A 16 14.01 -34.61 -4.36
CA LEU A 16 12.71 -34.40 -4.98
C LEU A 16 12.00 -33.13 -4.45
N MET A 17 11.97 -32.95 -3.13
CA MET A 17 11.38 -31.76 -2.51
C MET A 17 12.08 -30.47 -2.94
N LYS A 18 13.42 -30.46 -2.96
CA LYS A 18 14.18 -29.31 -3.46
C LYS A 18 13.87 -29.03 -4.94
N CYS A 19 13.78 -30.05 -5.77
CA CYS A 19 13.44 -29.91 -7.18
C CYS A 19 12.04 -29.29 -7.35
N LEU A 20 11.04 -29.78 -6.60
CA LEU A 20 9.69 -29.22 -6.62
C LEU A 20 9.65 -27.76 -6.14
N MET A 21 10.40 -27.43 -5.09
CA MET A 21 10.52 -26.05 -4.61
C MET A 21 11.13 -25.12 -5.67
N TRP A 22 12.23 -25.52 -6.30
CA TRP A 22 12.86 -24.73 -7.37
C TRP A 22 11.97 -24.61 -8.61
N LEU A 23 11.24 -25.67 -8.96
CA LEU A 23 10.31 -25.66 -10.07
C LEU A 23 9.12 -24.71 -9.79
N SER A 24 8.56 -24.77 -8.58
CA SER A 24 7.48 -23.85 -8.16
C SER A 24 7.95 -22.40 -8.16
N ALA A 25 9.12 -22.13 -7.59
CA ALA A 25 9.69 -20.79 -7.57
C ALA A 25 9.98 -20.29 -9.00
N GLY A 26 10.59 -21.14 -9.85
CA GLY A 26 10.87 -20.79 -11.25
C GLY A 26 9.60 -20.52 -12.05
N LEU A 27 8.56 -21.34 -11.88
CA LEU A 27 7.26 -21.15 -12.55
C LEU A 27 6.60 -19.83 -12.12
N THR A 28 6.62 -19.53 -10.82
CA THR A 28 6.06 -18.27 -10.29
C THR A 28 6.80 -17.05 -10.84
N CYS A 29 8.15 -17.07 -10.82
CA CYS A 29 8.97 -15.99 -11.38
C CYS A 29 8.69 -15.80 -12.88
N LEU A 30 8.64 -16.89 -13.63
CA LEU A 30 8.37 -16.86 -15.07
C LEU A 30 7.00 -16.28 -15.38
N LEU A 31 5.96 -16.68 -14.63
CA LEU A 31 4.60 -16.16 -14.78
C LEU A 31 4.54 -14.65 -14.50
N VAL A 32 5.17 -14.20 -13.41
CA VAL A 32 5.20 -12.77 -13.06
C VAL A 32 5.95 -11.97 -14.14
N LEU A 33 7.13 -12.45 -14.58
CA LEU A 33 7.90 -11.79 -15.63
C LEU A 33 7.15 -11.77 -16.97
N PHE A 34 6.44 -12.85 -17.29
CA PHE A 34 5.60 -12.91 -18.49
C PHE A 34 4.47 -11.89 -18.44
N LEU A 35 3.75 -11.79 -17.31
CA LEU A 35 2.66 -10.82 -17.16
C LEU A 35 3.17 -9.38 -17.26
N ILE A 36 4.26 -9.06 -16.56
CA ILE A 36 4.90 -7.74 -16.63
C ILE A 36 5.32 -7.42 -18.07
N GLY A 37 6.05 -8.35 -18.69
CA GLY A 37 6.51 -8.20 -20.07
C GLY A 37 5.37 -8.03 -21.06
N TYR A 38 4.30 -8.80 -20.90
CA TYR A 38 3.11 -8.72 -21.77
C TYR A 38 2.40 -7.37 -21.64
N VAL A 39 2.17 -6.90 -20.41
CA VAL A 39 1.54 -5.57 -20.17
C VAL A 39 2.40 -4.45 -20.74
N LEU A 40 3.71 -4.48 -20.53
CA LEU A 40 4.62 -3.48 -21.08
C LEU A 40 4.69 -3.55 -22.61
N TYR A 41 4.78 -4.75 -23.20
CA TYR A 41 4.82 -4.94 -24.64
C TYR A 41 3.58 -4.38 -25.34
N LYS A 42 2.39 -4.59 -24.75
CA LYS A 42 1.12 -4.10 -25.29
C LYS A 42 0.84 -2.63 -24.93
N GLY A 43 1.31 -2.17 -23.76
CA GLY A 43 0.97 -0.84 -23.26
C GLY A 43 1.93 0.26 -23.74
N LEU A 44 3.26 0.01 -23.77
CA LEU A 44 4.24 1.05 -24.11
C LEU A 44 4.02 1.72 -25.49
N PRO A 45 3.67 1.00 -26.56
CA PRO A 45 3.44 1.62 -27.86
C PRO A 45 2.27 2.62 -27.88
N ASN A 46 1.31 2.45 -26.97
CA ASN A 46 0.09 3.26 -26.89
C ASN A 46 0.22 4.44 -25.90
N ILE A 47 1.38 4.60 -25.25
CA ILE A 47 1.65 5.74 -24.37
C ILE A 47 2.09 6.92 -25.25
N THR A 48 1.17 7.85 -25.51
CA THR A 48 1.44 9.08 -26.21
C THR A 48 1.52 10.24 -25.22
N TRP A 49 2.21 11.33 -25.63
CA TRP A 49 2.22 12.56 -24.83
C TRP A 49 0.80 13.15 -24.69
N GLU A 50 -0.02 13.01 -25.72
CA GLU A 50 -1.41 13.43 -25.68
C GLU A 50 -2.20 12.70 -24.61
N LEU A 51 -2.08 11.37 -24.53
CA LEU A 51 -2.72 10.55 -23.49
C LEU A 51 -2.35 11.04 -22.07
N LEU A 52 -1.08 11.41 -21.83
CA LEU A 52 -0.60 11.81 -20.53
C LEU A 52 -0.97 13.24 -20.14
N SER A 53 -1.10 14.16 -21.12
CA SER A 53 -1.20 15.60 -20.88
C SER A 53 -2.61 16.17 -21.08
N THR A 54 -3.54 15.37 -21.62
CA THR A 54 -4.92 15.85 -21.89
C THR A 54 -5.94 15.26 -20.92
N SER A 55 -7.09 15.95 -20.83
CA SER A 55 -8.28 15.43 -20.17
C SER A 55 -9.17 14.77 -21.21
N PRO A 56 -9.92 13.70 -20.85
CA PRO A 56 -10.83 13.07 -21.79
C PRO A 56 -11.93 14.06 -22.19
N SER A 57 -12.18 14.15 -23.49
CA SER A 57 -13.23 15.01 -24.04
C SER A 57 -14.06 14.25 -25.08
N TYR A 58 -15.34 14.14 -24.84
CA TYR A 58 -16.29 13.55 -25.79
C TYR A 58 -16.50 14.42 -27.05
N LEU A 59 -16.27 15.74 -26.93
CA LEU A 59 -16.45 16.67 -28.05
C LEU A 59 -15.24 16.67 -29.00
N ALA A 60 -14.04 16.44 -28.46
CA ALA A 60 -12.81 16.44 -29.23
C ALA A 60 -12.31 15.02 -29.57
N ASP A 61 -13.07 13.97 -29.19
CA ASP A 61 -12.70 12.56 -29.32
C ASP A 61 -11.29 12.26 -28.78
N SER A 62 -10.87 13.03 -27.78
CA SER A 62 -9.54 12.89 -27.18
C SER A 62 -9.61 12.01 -25.93
N ILE A 63 -8.72 11.02 -25.90
CA ILE A 63 -8.54 10.12 -24.76
C ILE A 63 -7.36 10.64 -23.97
N GLY A 64 -7.61 11.20 -22.78
CA GLY A 64 -6.58 11.68 -21.88
C GLY A 64 -6.76 11.11 -20.47
N ILE A 65 -5.66 10.91 -19.75
CA ILE A 65 -5.68 10.32 -18.39
C ILE A 65 -5.06 11.27 -17.35
N LEU A 66 -4.76 12.51 -17.70
CA LEU A 66 -4.15 13.47 -16.77
C LEU A 66 -4.97 13.65 -15.49
N PRO A 67 -6.30 13.79 -15.53
CA PRO A 67 -7.11 13.89 -14.31
C PRO A 67 -6.97 12.66 -13.42
N ASP A 68 -7.00 11.46 -14.01
CA ASP A 68 -6.95 10.19 -13.28
C ASP A 68 -5.59 9.97 -12.63
N LEU A 69 -4.51 10.42 -13.28
CA LEU A 69 -3.16 10.39 -12.76
C LEU A 69 -3.03 11.33 -11.55
N MET A 70 -3.54 12.57 -11.68
CA MET A 70 -3.50 13.55 -10.58
C MET A 70 -4.39 13.12 -9.40
N ASN A 71 -5.59 12.61 -9.68
CA ASN A 71 -6.48 12.06 -8.67
C ASN A 71 -5.86 10.88 -7.92
N THR A 72 -5.11 10.02 -8.62
CA THR A 72 -4.36 8.91 -8.01
C THR A 72 -3.30 9.44 -7.05
N LEU A 73 -2.53 10.46 -7.44
CA LEU A 73 -1.54 11.08 -6.54
C LEU A 73 -2.22 11.76 -5.34
N TYR A 74 -3.32 12.45 -5.55
CA TYR A 74 -4.05 13.12 -4.47
C TYR A 74 -4.57 12.13 -3.43
N ILE A 75 -5.15 11.02 -3.86
CA ILE A 75 -5.69 10.01 -2.94
C ILE A 75 -4.57 9.29 -2.18
N VAL A 76 -3.44 9.00 -2.83
CA VAL A 76 -2.26 8.40 -2.18
C VAL A 76 -1.74 9.33 -1.09
N ILE A 77 -1.51 10.61 -1.41
CA ILE A 77 -1.01 11.60 -0.46
C ILE A 77 -1.98 11.76 0.72
N ALA A 78 -3.28 11.96 0.44
CA ALA A 78 -4.30 12.14 1.47
C ALA A 78 -4.38 10.92 2.41
N THR A 79 -4.38 9.70 1.84
CA THR A 79 -4.45 8.47 2.62
C THR A 79 -3.21 8.29 3.50
N ILE A 80 -2.01 8.47 2.95
CA ILE A 80 -0.75 8.30 3.69
C ILE A 80 -0.62 9.33 4.82
N LEU A 81 -0.97 10.58 4.56
CA LEU A 81 -0.94 11.65 5.57
C LEU A 81 -1.83 11.36 6.79
N ILE A 82 -2.88 10.56 6.62
CA ILE A 82 -3.80 10.19 7.71
C ILE A 82 -3.42 8.84 8.30
N VAL A 83 -3.18 7.81 7.47
CA VAL A 83 -3.00 6.44 7.96
C VAL A 83 -1.68 6.24 8.70
N VAL A 84 -0.60 6.92 8.27
CA VAL A 84 0.71 6.75 8.91
C VAL A 84 0.72 7.29 10.34
N PRO A 85 0.32 8.53 10.64
CA PRO A 85 0.27 9.02 12.01
C PRO A 85 -0.65 8.18 12.91
N LEU A 86 -1.82 7.78 12.39
CA LEU A 86 -2.77 6.96 13.14
C LEU A 86 -2.23 5.55 13.41
N GLY A 87 -1.69 4.88 12.39
CA GLY A 87 -1.16 3.52 12.50
C GLY A 87 0.08 3.43 13.37
N VAL A 88 1.02 4.37 13.19
CA VAL A 88 2.22 4.46 14.04
C VAL A 88 1.85 4.82 15.47
N GLY A 89 0.94 5.78 15.67
CA GLY A 89 0.45 6.16 17.00
C GLY A 89 -0.23 5.00 17.72
N ALA A 90 -1.10 4.25 17.02
CA ALA A 90 -1.75 3.07 17.55
C ALA A 90 -0.72 1.98 17.91
N ALA A 91 0.26 1.72 17.05
CA ALA A 91 1.32 0.75 17.29
C ALA A 91 2.14 1.10 18.54
N ILE A 92 2.54 2.37 18.69
CA ILE A 92 3.27 2.86 19.86
C ILE A 92 2.42 2.67 21.13
N TYR A 93 1.14 3.07 21.07
CA TYR A 93 0.24 2.90 22.22
C TYR A 93 0.14 1.44 22.65
N LEU A 94 -0.12 0.54 21.72
CA LEU A 94 -0.32 -0.89 21.99
C LEU A 94 0.97 -1.58 22.47
N THR A 95 2.15 -1.15 21.98
CA THR A 95 3.42 -1.78 22.33
C THR A 95 4.04 -1.20 23.59
N GLU A 96 3.96 0.12 23.76
CA GLU A 96 4.71 0.80 24.83
C GLU A 96 3.84 1.23 26.01
N TYR A 97 2.56 1.56 25.79
CA TYR A 97 1.70 2.12 26.84
C TYR A 97 0.66 1.16 27.39
N ALA A 98 0.11 0.30 26.55
CA ALA A 98 -1.00 -0.56 26.94
C ALA A 98 -0.57 -1.61 27.96
N SER A 99 -1.08 -1.53 29.19
CA SER A 99 -0.81 -2.50 30.28
C SER A 99 -1.77 -3.67 30.27
N ASN A 100 -2.99 -3.48 29.75
CA ASN A 100 -4.02 -4.52 29.74
C ASN A 100 -3.89 -5.41 28.51
N LYS A 101 -3.29 -6.59 28.68
CA LYS A 101 -3.11 -7.57 27.59
C LYS A 101 -4.43 -8.01 26.92
N ARG A 102 -5.57 -8.01 27.65
CA ARG A 102 -6.86 -8.38 27.04
C ARG A 102 -7.31 -7.34 26.01
N VAL A 103 -7.13 -6.06 26.30
CA VAL A 103 -7.45 -4.96 25.37
C VAL A 103 -6.53 -4.99 24.16
N VAL A 104 -5.22 -5.19 24.39
CA VAL A 104 -4.25 -5.32 23.29
C VAL A 104 -4.63 -6.45 22.35
N ASN A 105 -4.86 -7.66 22.90
CA ASN A 105 -5.23 -8.82 22.11
C ASN A 105 -6.56 -8.62 21.36
N ALA A 106 -7.55 -7.95 21.97
CA ALA A 106 -8.82 -7.66 21.31
C ALA A 106 -8.65 -6.72 20.12
N ILE A 107 -7.80 -5.68 20.25
CA ILE A 107 -7.50 -4.73 19.16
C ILE A 107 -6.69 -5.42 18.05
N GLU A 108 -5.69 -6.22 18.41
CA GLU A 108 -4.90 -7.00 17.44
C GLU A 108 -5.78 -7.99 16.68
N TYR A 109 -6.67 -8.69 17.35
CA TYR A 109 -7.63 -9.60 16.72
C TYR A 109 -8.62 -8.86 15.79
N ALA A 110 -9.13 -7.70 16.23
CA ALA A 110 -10.00 -6.87 15.40
C ALA A 110 -9.26 -6.37 14.13
N ALA A 111 -8.01 -5.94 14.27
CA ALA A 111 -7.18 -5.51 13.15
C ALA A 111 -6.88 -6.66 12.18
N GLU A 112 -6.65 -7.87 12.69
CA GLU A 112 -6.45 -9.07 11.87
C GLU A 112 -7.73 -9.43 11.09
N THR A 113 -8.87 -9.38 11.74
CA THR A 113 -10.19 -9.61 11.12
C THR A 113 -10.45 -8.59 10.02
N LEU A 114 -10.19 -7.30 10.28
CA LEU A 114 -10.30 -6.24 9.28
C LEU A 114 -9.41 -6.51 8.07
N SER A 115 -8.17 -6.95 8.26
CA SER A 115 -7.26 -7.25 7.15
C SER A 115 -7.76 -8.36 6.21
N GLY A 116 -8.62 -9.26 6.70
CA GLY A 116 -9.22 -10.36 5.93
C GLY A 116 -10.46 -9.98 5.13
N ILE A 117 -11.03 -8.80 5.33
CA ILE A 117 -12.25 -8.37 4.63
C ILE A 117 -11.92 -8.01 3.17
N PRO A 118 -12.70 -8.51 2.17
CA PRO A 118 -12.54 -8.12 0.78
C PRO A 118 -12.73 -6.61 0.57
N SER A 119 -11.91 -5.99 -0.28
CA SER A 119 -11.91 -4.52 -0.48
C SER A 119 -13.24 -3.97 -1.00
N ILE A 120 -13.99 -4.75 -1.76
CA ILE A 120 -15.33 -4.37 -2.23
C ILE A 120 -16.29 -4.09 -1.07
N ILE A 121 -16.18 -4.84 0.04
CA ILE A 121 -17.01 -4.63 1.23
C ILE A 121 -16.64 -3.30 1.89
N TYR A 122 -15.35 -2.96 1.96
CA TYR A 122 -14.91 -1.64 2.40
C TYR A 122 -15.49 -0.51 1.54
N GLY A 123 -15.54 -0.73 0.22
CA GLY A 123 -16.17 0.22 -0.71
C GLY A 123 -17.65 0.42 -0.44
N LEU A 124 -18.39 -0.66 -0.27
CA LEU A 124 -19.84 -0.61 0.01
C LEU A 124 -20.13 0.05 1.38
N VAL A 125 -19.40 -0.34 2.41
CA VAL A 125 -19.53 0.26 3.74
C VAL A 125 -19.12 1.74 3.71
N GLY A 126 -18.00 2.07 3.03
CA GLY A 126 -17.56 3.44 2.83
C GLY A 126 -18.59 4.29 2.10
N MET A 127 -19.21 3.76 1.05
CA MET A 127 -20.31 4.43 0.33
C MET A 127 -21.51 4.71 1.25
N LEU A 128 -21.95 3.71 2.02
CA LEU A 128 -23.10 3.87 2.90
C LEU A 128 -22.80 4.81 4.05
N PHE A 129 -21.65 4.67 4.70
CA PHE A 129 -21.28 5.43 5.87
C PHE A 129 -20.73 6.82 5.50
N LEU A 130 -19.64 6.91 4.72
CA LEU A 130 -19.01 8.19 4.43
C LEU A 130 -19.80 9.02 3.39
N CYS A 131 -20.17 8.39 2.27
CA CYS A 131 -20.83 9.16 1.21
C CYS A 131 -22.28 9.51 1.55
N ARG A 132 -23.06 8.59 2.13
CA ARG A 132 -24.49 8.80 2.42
C ARG A 132 -24.73 9.31 3.83
N PHE A 133 -24.30 8.60 4.87
CA PHE A 133 -24.57 8.95 6.25
C PHE A 133 -23.83 10.24 6.68
N CYS A 134 -22.52 10.32 6.41
CA CYS A 134 -21.73 11.54 6.65
C CYS A 134 -21.97 12.64 5.61
N LYS A 135 -22.80 12.40 4.59
CA LYS A 135 -23.15 13.37 3.52
C LYS A 135 -21.94 13.94 2.75
N MET A 136 -20.83 13.18 2.67
CA MET A 136 -19.66 13.62 1.93
C MET A 136 -19.83 13.49 0.42
N GLY A 137 -20.86 12.76 -0.05
CA GLY A 137 -21.01 12.39 -1.46
C GLY A 137 -19.90 11.44 -1.93
N THR A 138 -19.94 11.06 -3.19
CA THR A 138 -18.80 10.37 -3.84
C THR A 138 -17.68 11.40 -4.04
N SER A 139 -16.55 11.21 -3.38
CA SER A 139 -15.43 12.15 -3.40
C SER A 139 -14.10 11.44 -3.16
N LEU A 140 -13.00 12.02 -3.65
CA LEU A 140 -11.67 11.50 -3.38
C LEU A 140 -11.38 11.42 -1.87
N MET A 141 -11.93 12.33 -1.06
CA MET A 141 -11.78 12.28 0.40
C MET A 141 -12.51 11.09 1.02
N ALA A 142 -13.73 10.77 0.57
CA ALA A 142 -14.45 9.59 1.03
C ALA A 142 -13.67 8.31 0.63
N GLY A 143 -13.10 8.28 -0.59
CA GLY A 143 -12.20 7.23 -1.03
C GLY A 143 -10.96 7.12 -0.13
N ALA A 144 -10.28 8.24 0.12
CA ALA A 144 -9.08 8.28 0.97
C ALA A 144 -9.37 7.77 2.40
N LEU A 145 -10.46 8.19 3.02
CA LEU A 145 -10.86 7.72 4.36
C LEU A 145 -11.19 6.22 4.36
N THR A 146 -11.82 5.71 3.31
CA THR A 146 -12.06 4.26 3.16
C THR A 146 -10.74 3.50 3.07
N LEU A 147 -9.78 4.01 2.30
CA LEU A 147 -8.44 3.43 2.19
C LEU A 147 -7.65 3.55 3.49
N VAL A 148 -7.85 4.61 4.28
CA VAL A 148 -7.27 4.74 5.63
C VAL A 148 -7.73 3.57 6.50
N ILE A 149 -9.04 3.33 6.59
CA ILE A 149 -9.58 2.23 7.39
C ILE A 149 -9.02 0.88 6.94
N MET A 150 -8.92 0.67 5.62
CA MET A 150 -8.42 -0.57 5.03
C MET A 150 -6.91 -0.80 5.26
N ASN A 151 -6.10 0.26 5.27
CA ASN A 151 -4.64 0.17 5.41
C ASN A 151 -4.15 0.33 6.86
N LEU A 152 -4.98 0.86 7.76
CA LEU A 152 -4.63 1.08 9.16
C LEU A 152 -4.09 -0.18 9.85
N PRO A 153 -4.70 -1.38 9.72
CA PRO A 153 -4.18 -2.61 10.32
C PRO A 153 -2.78 -2.95 9.83
N THR A 154 -2.50 -2.78 8.54
CA THR A 154 -1.20 -3.08 7.94
C THR A 154 -0.10 -2.18 8.50
N VAL A 155 -0.31 -0.86 8.50
CA VAL A 155 0.66 0.11 9.02
C VAL A 155 0.88 -0.07 10.53
N MET A 156 -0.20 -0.31 11.28
CA MET A 156 -0.13 -0.57 12.72
C MET A 156 0.70 -1.83 13.01
N ARG A 157 0.41 -2.94 12.32
CA ARG A 157 1.05 -4.24 12.58
C ARG A 157 2.52 -4.24 12.21
N THR A 158 2.89 -3.74 11.02
CA THR A 158 4.29 -3.63 10.62
C THR A 158 5.10 -2.74 11.55
N THR A 159 4.49 -1.66 12.03
CA THR A 159 5.11 -0.78 13.03
C THR A 159 5.28 -1.48 14.38
N GLN A 160 4.26 -2.21 14.87
CA GLN A 160 4.34 -2.99 16.12
C GLN A 160 5.45 -4.06 16.05
N GLU A 161 5.50 -4.81 14.96
CA GLU A 161 6.54 -5.83 14.76
C GLU A 161 7.93 -5.21 14.83
N SER A 162 8.12 -4.06 14.18
CA SER A 162 9.39 -3.34 14.22
C SER A 162 9.71 -2.75 15.60
N LEU A 163 8.72 -2.23 16.34
CA LEU A 163 8.91 -1.78 17.71
C LEU A 163 9.38 -2.91 18.63
N LYS A 164 8.87 -4.14 18.42
CA LYS A 164 9.25 -5.33 19.20
C LYS A 164 10.68 -5.81 18.89
N THR A 165 11.30 -5.44 17.76
CA THR A 165 12.70 -5.80 17.46
C THR A 165 13.73 -4.99 18.22
N VAL A 166 13.37 -3.82 18.76
CA VAL A 166 14.27 -2.99 19.56
C VAL A 166 14.58 -3.69 20.89
N PRO A 167 15.87 -3.95 21.22
CA PRO A 167 16.24 -4.66 22.44
C PRO A 167 15.75 -3.95 23.71
N GLN A 168 15.28 -4.73 24.68
CA GLN A 168 14.78 -4.21 25.95
C GLN A 168 15.88 -3.47 26.73
N SER A 169 17.14 -3.91 26.61
CA SER A 169 18.29 -3.27 27.23
C SER A 169 18.47 -1.80 26.86
N TYR A 170 18.10 -1.40 25.66
CA TYR A 170 18.17 0.01 25.24
C TYR A 170 17.14 0.86 25.96
N ARG A 171 15.95 0.31 26.22
CA ARG A 171 14.90 0.97 27.00
C ARG A 171 15.33 1.12 28.45
N GLU A 172 15.82 0.04 29.05
CA GLU A 172 16.29 -0.01 30.44
C GLU A 172 17.46 0.93 30.67
N GLY A 173 18.44 0.94 29.75
CA GLY A 173 19.57 1.88 29.82
C GLY A 173 19.12 3.34 29.79
N ALA A 174 18.20 3.69 28.94
CA ALA A 174 17.65 5.04 28.83
C ALA A 174 16.85 5.44 30.10
N PHE A 175 16.07 4.51 30.66
CA PHE A 175 15.37 4.71 31.95
C PHE A 175 16.35 4.86 33.09
N GLY A 176 17.42 4.07 33.10
CA GLY A 176 18.51 4.17 34.13
C GLY A 176 19.21 5.54 34.14
N LEU A 177 19.26 6.20 32.96
CA LEU A 177 19.76 7.58 32.83
C LEU A 177 18.70 8.65 33.20
N GLY A 178 17.54 8.25 33.73
CA GLY A 178 16.48 9.17 34.15
C GLY A 178 15.56 9.68 33.00
N ALA A 179 15.62 9.07 31.82
CA ALA A 179 14.74 9.50 30.70
C ALA A 179 13.27 9.11 30.98
N GLY A 180 12.36 10.04 30.80
CA GLY A 180 10.91 9.75 30.84
C GLY A 180 10.47 8.89 29.65
N LYS A 181 9.35 8.16 29.81
CA LYS A 181 8.85 7.17 28.83
C LYS A 181 8.72 7.74 27.41
N TRP A 182 8.14 8.91 27.24
CA TRP A 182 8.01 9.55 25.92
C TRP A 182 9.38 9.87 25.29
N ARG A 183 10.33 10.31 26.11
CA ARG A 183 11.70 10.58 25.65
C ARG A 183 12.38 9.31 25.15
N VAL A 184 12.27 8.20 25.89
CA VAL A 184 12.78 6.89 25.46
C VAL A 184 12.16 6.47 24.11
N ILE A 185 10.85 6.60 23.97
CA ILE A 185 10.17 6.26 22.73
C ILE A 185 10.70 7.10 21.56
N ARG A 186 10.77 8.41 21.72
CA ARG A 186 11.15 9.34 20.65
C ARG A 186 12.62 9.25 20.26
N THR A 187 13.53 9.02 21.23
CA THR A 187 14.99 9.10 21.00
C THR A 187 15.67 7.75 20.83
N VAL A 188 15.07 6.67 21.33
CA VAL A 188 15.65 5.32 21.28
C VAL A 188 14.80 4.38 20.44
N VAL A 189 13.51 4.24 20.78
CA VAL A 189 12.65 3.22 20.19
C VAL A 189 12.25 3.56 18.76
N LEU A 190 11.67 4.74 18.51
CA LEU A 190 11.24 5.17 17.17
C LEU A 190 12.41 5.23 16.17
N PRO A 191 13.57 5.81 16.51
CA PRO A 191 14.71 5.71 15.63
C PRO A 191 15.13 4.26 15.37
N GLY A 192 15.06 3.38 16.38
CA GLY A 192 15.39 1.95 16.25
C GLY A 192 14.48 1.19 15.27
N CYS A 193 13.20 1.58 15.15
CA CYS A 193 12.19 0.88 14.34
C CYS A 193 11.83 1.57 13.04
N THR A 194 12.55 2.61 12.63
CA THR A 194 12.24 3.41 11.41
C THR A 194 12.07 2.54 10.16
N ASP A 195 12.85 1.47 10.04
CA ASP A 195 12.83 0.58 8.87
C ASP A 195 11.49 -0.12 8.70
N GLY A 196 10.87 -0.56 9.79
CA GLY A 196 9.54 -1.18 9.73
C GLY A 196 8.42 -0.18 9.48
N VAL A 197 8.54 1.04 10.00
CA VAL A 197 7.59 2.11 9.70
C VAL A 197 7.62 2.43 8.20
N ILE A 198 8.82 2.59 7.62
CA ILE A 198 8.98 2.86 6.19
C ILE A 198 8.46 1.69 5.35
N THR A 199 8.78 0.45 5.75
CA THR A 199 8.26 -0.74 5.06
C THR A 199 6.73 -0.77 5.08
N GLY A 200 6.11 -0.46 6.23
CA GLY A 200 4.66 -0.33 6.35
C GLY A 200 4.07 0.74 5.43
N CYS A 201 4.76 1.88 5.29
CA CYS A 201 4.36 2.93 4.35
C CYS A 201 4.45 2.46 2.89
N ILE A 202 5.53 1.78 2.50
CA ILE A 202 5.71 1.26 1.14
C ILE A 202 4.61 0.25 0.80
N LEU A 203 4.32 -0.68 1.71
CA LEU A 203 3.24 -1.65 1.54
C LEU A 203 1.87 -0.98 1.41
N ALA A 204 1.60 0.03 2.24
CA ALA A 204 0.36 0.80 2.16
C ALA A 204 0.23 1.54 0.83
N VAL A 205 1.29 2.22 0.35
CA VAL A 205 1.30 2.91 -0.94
C VAL A 205 1.03 1.95 -2.08
N GLY A 206 1.71 0.80 -2.12
CA GLY A 206 1.50 -0.21 -3.15
C GLY A 206 0.05 -0.71 -3.19
N ARG A 207 -0.56 -0.93 -2.02
CA ARG A 207 -1.96 -1.34 -1.90
C ARG A 207 -2.94 -0.23 -2.31
N ILE A 208 -2.68 1.02 -1.96
CA ILE A 208 -3.50 2.18 -2.35
C ILE A 208 -3.49 2.34 -3.88
N LEU A 209 -2.30 2.28 -4.50
CA LEU A 209 -2.15 2.42 -5.95
C LEU A 209 -2.86 1.32 -6.74
N GLY A 210 -2.93 0.10 -6.21
CA GLY A 210 -3.61 -1.02 -6.85
C GLY A 210 -5.10 -1.13 -6.55
N GLU A 211 -5.66 -0.28 -5.66
CA GLU A 211 -7.05 -0.43 -5.23
C GLU A 211 -8.03 0.19 -6.24
N SER A 212 -8.97 -0.62 -6.71
CA SER A 212 -10.03 -0.18 -7.61
C SER A 212 -11.42 -0.41 -7.01
N ALA A 213 -11.64 -1.57 -6.40
CA ALA A 213 -12.97 -2.00 -5.97
C ALA A 213 -13.57 -1.09 -4.89
N ALA A 214 -12.80 -0.73 -3.87
CA ALA A 214 -13.27 0.18 -2.83
C ALA A 214 -13.50 1.60 -3.37
N LEU A 215 -12.61 2.07 -4.26
CA LEU A 215 -12.66 3.41 -4.81
C LEU A 215 -13.81 3.60 -5.80
N LEU A 216 -14.18 2.56 -6.54
CA LEU A 216 -15.32 2.60 -7.47
C LEU A 216 -16.61 3.08 -6.79
N PHE A 217 -16.82 2.69 -5.52
CA PHE A 217 -18.01 3.05 -4.76
C PHE A 217 -17.88 4.36 -3.97
N THR A 218 -16.67 4.81 -3.68
CA THR A 218 -16.42 5.92 -2.75
C THR A 218 -15.84 7.17 -3.40
N ALA A 219 -14.88 7.00 -4.32
CA ALA A 219 -14.22 8.12 -4.99
C ALA A 219 -15.00 8.63 -6.20
N GLY A 220 -15.67 7.72 -6.92
CA GLY A 220 -16.48 8.04 -8.09
C GLY A 220 -15.76 7.85 -9.42
N LEU A 221 -16.41 8.25 -10.52
CA LEU A 221 -16.01 7.96 -11.90
C LEU A 221 -15.68 9.22 -12.72
N ALA A 222 -15.67 10.40 -12.12
CA ALA A 222 -15.48 11.65 -12.87
C ALA A 222 -14.01 11.82 -13.28
N HIS A 223 -13.78 12.03 -14.58
CA HIS A 223 -12.47 12.31 -15.16
C HIS A 223 -12.22 13.83 -15.21
N THR A 224 -12.32 14.52 -14.07
CA THR A 224 -12.16 15.97 -13.97
C THR A 224 -10.89 16.34 -13.23
N LEU A 225 -10.19 17.35 -13.74
CA LEU A 225 -8.99 17.87 -13.13
C LEU A 225 -9.35 19.07 -12.23
N HIS A 226 -9.02 18.93 -10.96
CA HIS A 226 -9.18 19.98 -9.96
C HIS A 226 -7.86 20.21 -9.22
N GLY A 227 -7.73 21.35 -8.54
CA GLY A 227 -6.62 21.54 -7.59
C GLY A 227 -6.75 20.59 -6.38
N PHE A 228 -5.66 20.34 -5.66
CA PHE A 228 -5.58 19.33 -4.60
C PHE A 228 -6.76 19.40 -3.60
N PHE A 229 -7.00 20.55 -2.99
CA PHE A 229 -8.05 20.68 -1.97
C PHE A 229 -9.48 20.61 -2.52
N SER A 230 -9.73 21.21 -3.68
CA SER A 230 -11.05 21.12 -4.34
C SER A 230 -11.28 19.72 -4.93
N GLY A 231 -10.22 19.09 -5.43
CA GLY A 231 -10.25 17.73 -5.93
C GLY A 231 -10.63 16.71 -4.87
N LEU A 232 -10.09 16.84 -3.66
CA LEU A 232 -10.45 15.94 -2.56
C LEU A 232 -11.95 15.98 -2.21
N GLY A 233 -12.60 17.12 -2.37
CA GLY A 233 -14.05 17.27 -2.13
C GLY A 233 -14.93 16.87 -3.32
N SER A 234 -14.36 16.58 -4.47
CA SER A 234 -15.08 16.23 -5.70
C SER A 234 -14.96 14.75 -6.04
N SER A 235 -15.91 14.26 -6.87
CA SER A 235 -15.81 12.93 -7.47
C SER A 235 -14.64 12.88 -8.44
N GLY A 236 -13.82 11.82 -8.35
CA GLY A 236 -12.67 11.66 -9.22
C GLY A 236 -12.31 10.20 -9.43
N ALA A 237 -12.12 9.81 -10.71
CA ALA A 237 -11.59 8.50 -11.05
C ALA A 237 -10.08 8.47 -10.79
N THR A 238 -9.59 7.31 -10.32
CA THR A 238 -8.16 7.00 -10.26
C THR A 238 -7.74 6.21 -11.48
N LEU A 239 -6.42 6.07 -11.72
CA LEU A 239 -5.91 5.25 -12.83
C LEU A 239 -6.42 3.81 -12.81
N THR A 240 -6.62 3.21 -11.63
CA THR A 240 -7.17 1.85 -11.50
C THR A 240 -8.64 1.79 -11.88
N ILE A 241 -9.41 2.83 -11.56
CA ILE A 241 -10.81 2.96 -12.00
C ILE A 241 -10.85 3.21 -13.50
N ALA A 242 -10.01 4.12 -14.03
CA ALA A 242 -9.92 4.37 -15.47
C ALA A 242 -9.57 3.08 -16.23
N LEU A 243 -8.59 2.31 -15.75
CA LEU A 243 -8.25 1.00 -16.31
C LEU A 243 -9.47 0.08 -16.40
N TYR A 244 -10.25 -0.01 -15.30
CA TYR A 244 -11.47 -0.82 -15.28
C TYR A 244 -12.50 -0.33 -16.30
N VAL A 245 -12.77 0.98 -16.37
CA VAL A 245 -13.73 1.58 -17.28
C VAL A 245 -13.32 1.36 -18.75
N TYR A 246 -12.07 1.64 -19.11
CA TYR A 246 -11.59 1.45 -20.49
C TYR A 246 -11.57 -0.03 -20.90
N ALA A 247 -11.13 -0.92 -20.01
CA ALA A 247 -11.06 -2.35 -20.31
C ALA A 247 -12.44 -3.03 -20.34
N LYS A 248 -13.32 -2.72 -19.34
CA LYS A 248 -14.55 -3.49 -19.12
C LYS A 248 -15.79 -2.84 -19.73
N GLU A 249 -15.91 -1.51 -19.64
CA GLU A 249 -17.13 -0.82 -20.07
C GLU A 249 -17.02 -0.29 -21.50
N ARG A 250 -15.83 0.19 -21.90
CA ARG A 250 -15.62 0.72 -23.27
C ARG A 250 -15.06 -0.28 -24.25
N GLY A 251 -14.37 -1.33 -23.77
CA GLY A 251 -13.71 -2.31 -24.65
C GLY A 251 -12.46 -1.78 -25.36
N GLU A 252 -11.92 -0.64 -24.91
CA GLU A 252 -10.73 0.00 -25.46
C GLU A 252 -9.46 -0.59 -24.84
N PHE A 253 -9.10 -1.82 -25.24
CA PHE A 253 -7.99 -2.57 -24.65
C PHE A 253 -6.62 -1.91 -24.85
N GLU A 254 -6.41 -1.19 -25.95
CA GLU A 254 -5.13 -0.51 -26.21
C GLU A 254 -4.86 0.58 -25.17
N VAL A 255 -5.88 1.41 -24.87
CA VAL A 255 -5.83 2.42 -23.83
C VAL A 255 -5.70 1.78 -22.44
N ALA A 256 -6.44 0.71 -22.19
CA ALA A 256 -6.36 -0.01 -20.94
C ALA A 256 -4.95 -0.58 -20.69
N PHE A 257 -4.28 -1.16 -21.70
CA PHE A 257 -2.90 -1.61 -21.57
C PHE A 257 -1.92 -0.45 -21.36
N ALA A 258 -2.13 0.70 -22.00
CA ALA A 258 -1.35 1.90 -21.76
C ALA A 258 -1.47 2.37 -20.30
N ILE A 259 -2.70 2.46 -19.77
CA ILE A 259 -2.96 2.82 -18.37
C ILE A 259 -2.33 1.81 -17.41
N ALA A 260 -2.44 0.50 -17.70
CA ALA A 260 -1.82 -0.54 -16.88
C ALA A 260 -0.29 -0.41 -16.85
N ALA A 261 0.35 -0.13 -18.00
CA ALA A 261 1.79 0.09 -18.08
C ALA A 261 2.21 1.34 -17.30
N ILE A 262 1.46 2.44 -17.42
CA ILE A 262 1.69 3.68 -16.66
C ILE A 262 1.55 3.42 -15.15
N LEU A 263 0.51 2.70 -14.72
CA LEU A 263 0.31 2.35 -13.31
C LEU A 263 1.46 1.49 -12.76
N MET A 264 1.96 0.53 -13.53
CA MET A 264 3.13 -0.28 -13.17
C MET A 264 4.39 0.59 -13.03
N LEU A 265 4.65 1.48 -13.98
CA LEU A 265 5.80 2.40 -13.94
C LEU A 265 5.68 3.37 -12.76
N LEU A 266 4.50 3.94 -12.53
CA LEU A 266 4.23 4.83 -11.40
C LEU A 266 4.48 4.12 -10.06
N THR A 267 3.96 2.90 -9.92
CA THR A 267 4.17 2.08 -8.71
C THR A 267 5.65 1.78 -8.49
N LEU A 268 6.38 1.43 -9.55
CA LEU A 268 7.81 1.19 -9.50
C LEU A 268 8.58 2.45 -9.05
N ILE A 269 8.28 3.60 -9.65
CA ILE A 269 8.92 4.89 -9.32
C ILE A 269 8.66 5.26 -7.87
N ILE A 270 7.43 5.15 -7.40
CA ILE A 270 7.06 5.49 -6.02
C ILE A 270 7.76 4.55 -5.03
N ASN A 271 7.76 3.24 -5.29
CA ASN A 271 8.42 2.26 -4.42
C ASN A 271 9.94 2.46 -4.39
N LEU A 272 10.58 2.70 -5.53
CA LEU A 272 12.01 3.01 -5.58
C LEU A 272 12.34 4.32 -4.85
N SER A 273 11.52 5.34 -5.02
CA SER A 273 11.68 6.61 -4.31
C SER A 273 11.57 6.43 -2.79
N ALA A 274 10.58 5.65 -2.33
CA ALA A 274 10.40 5.33 -0.92
C ALA A 274 11.58 4.52 -0.36
N ASP A 275 12.10 3.54 -1.10
CA ASP A 275 13.29 2.76 -0.70
C ASP A 275 14.56 3.63 -0.66
N LEU A 276 14.75 4.54 -1.61
CA LEU A 276 15.85 5.49 -1.59
C LEU A 276 15.79 6.41 -0.37
N VAL A 277 14.62 6.93 -0.04
CA VAL A 277 14.39 7.73 1.18
C VAL A 277 14.71 6.89 2.42
N ALA A 278 14.26 5.63 2.47
CA ALA A 278 14.57 4.71 3.55
C ALA A 278 16.07 4.52 3.75
N ARG A 279 16.80 4.25 2.67
CA ARG A 279 18.27 4.07 2.68
C ARG A 279 19.00 5.34 3.12
N TYR A 280 18.53 6.51 2.70
CA TYR A 280 19.11 7.78 3.14
C TYR A 280 19.01 7.96 4.66
N PHE A 281 17.83 7.69 5.23
CA PHE A 281 17.64 7.76 6.68
C PHE A 281 18.45 6.72 7.47
N ARG A 282 18.66 5.51 6.92
CA ARG A 282 19.53 4.49 7.53
C ARG A 282 20.98 4.96 7.61
N ARG A 283 21.55 5.43 6.50
CA ARG A 283 22.94 5.89 6.47
C ARG A 283 23.24 7.03 7.45
N LYS A 284 22.25 7.88 7.69
CA LYS A 284 22.41 9.00 8.65
C LYS A 284 22.40 8.54 10.13
N LYS A 285 22.03 7.29 10.40
CA LYS A 285 22.05 6.71 11.76
C LYS A 285 23.35 5.99 12.08
N GLU A 286 24.09 5.56 11.09
CA GLU A 286 25.38 4.86 11.24
C GLU A 286 26.56 5.82 11.39
N LEU A 287 26.33 7.12 11.25
CA LEU A 287 27.26 8.24 11.52
C LEU A 287 26.96 8.89 12.86
#